data_c8761a4417fa1b392a1e0059823b8f1e
#
_entry.id   c8761a4417fa1b392a1e0059823b8f1e
#
_cell.length_a   1.000
_cell.length_b   1.000
_cell.length_c   1.000
_cell.angle_alpha   90.00
_cell.angle_beta   90.00
_cell.angle_gamma   90.00
#
_symmetry.space_group_name_H-M   'P 1'
#
loop_
_entity.id
_entity.type
_entity.pdbx_description
1 polymer ?
#
loop_
_entity_poly.entity_id
_entity_poly.type
_entity_poly.pdbx_seq_one_letter_code
_entity_poly.pdbx_strand_id
1 'polypeptide(L)'
;MDIVSRTPFTLKLIQRFPGYKESVGSKFSMNERDIWENGFYTLAAEENETLEVLFDSADKNARLYLEALDVMPYDDKNLFEDEEGRLYRTVSPESFLLCSSDSTTDTLRVDSFKMSIYCNEKWYYGVLNILPKAMSKKEWKMMKDDLEKEVRGLAQDIIQKNIGIGNKNIKIPPRILYDFMILKKYSKRVIMALMNIAENPKCEIVTEYENVSLQKNNERNFDAATMRRYATRSGCDARWKIPVKRTCYDIQENRLLKNMLQEYDDKLVEFIAILDNAESFNMEEESNKEMLLEFRETAEKLKKVTAILKAQEWFGKVGKLSGPYIPHSFILDTRYNTIYQMHMELKQNEVQIHLNPEFDYTWKRSSYLYEMWCFFKICHFCFEKLDLEYSDWNFDLKGEVFFPFLKEGTMVRFSNPVIRVDVVYDQCLPLEKEATDINHPLYIAKQHGDHRNHNRPDIVLNVYDKERNVYLGSIILECKYRKLHSFWSEDSTRSSRGQLEAYYNNARSSHLLAGLGESFNIRPISKVLALSPDDRADGLEQEDFGIEIKTFKPTEDGREEHINQWIFEEIVNLEKRYDKFWRIIWPDEQAEVHFV
;
A
#
# COMPACT_ATOMS: atom_id res chain seq x y z
N MET A 1 -1.20 -24.17 -31.65
CA MET A 1 -0.84 -24.72 -30.33
C MET A 1 -0.17 -26.07 -30.51
N ASP A 2 1.11 -26.17 -30.23
CA ASP A 2 1.83 -27.44 -30.21
C ASP A 2 1.73 -28.10 -28.84
N ILE A 3 0.50 -28.52 -28.46
CA ILE A 3 0.26 -29.18 -27.19
C ILE A 3 0.89 -30.57 -27.23
N VAL A 4 1.80 -30.82 -26.30
CA VAL A 4 2.49 -32.10 -26.18
C VAL A 4 1.62 -33.07 -25.38
N SER A 5 1.19 -34.18 -26.00
CA SER A 5 0.34 -35.19 -25.39
C SER A 5 1.07 -36.16 -24.44
N ARG A 6 2.40 -36.26 -24.55
CA ARG A 6 3.27 -37.06 -23.67
C ARG A 6 4.57 -36.33 -23.40
N THR A 7 4.83 -36.06 -22.15
CA THR A 7 6.07 -35.44 -21.70
C THR A 7 7.08 -36.50 -21.25
N PRO A 8 8.41 -36.29 -21.44
CA PRO A 8 9.45 -37.20 -20.95
C PRO A 8 9.70 -37.05 -19.44
N PHE A 9 8.90 -36.30 -18.74
CA PHE A 9 8.96 -36.04 -17.30
C PHE A 9 7.56 -36.14 -16.68
N THR A 10 7.54 -36.28 -15.37
CA THR A 10 6.34 -36.23 -14.54
C THR A 10 6.42 -34.98 -13.66
N LEU A 11 5.41 -34.12 -13.76
CA LEU A 11 5.22 -32.99 -12.88
C LEU A 11 3.90 -33.15 -12.15
N LYS A 12 3.93 -33.18 -10.81
CA LYS A 12 2.73 -33.28 -9.97
C LYS A 12 2.69 -32.12 -9.00
N LEU A 13 1.50 -31.62 -8.76
CA LEU A 13 1.18 -30.71 -7.67
C LEU A 13 0.42 -31.49 -6.62
N ILE A 14 0.92 -31.46 -5.39
CA ILE A 14 0.39 -32.19 -4.24
C ILE A 14 -0.11 -31.16 -3.24
N GLN A 15 -1.40 -31.14 -3.00
CA GLN A 15 -2.04 -30.36 -1.96
C GLN A 15 -2.21 -31.24 -0.72
N ARG A 16 -1.69 -30.79 0.44
CA ARG A 16 -1.77 -31.61 1.68
C ARG A 16 -2.88 -31.16 2.62
N PHE A 17 -3.29 -29.92 2.55
CA PHE A 17 -4.29 -29.36 3.45
C PHE A 17 -5.25 -28.43 2.69
N PRO A 18 -6.57 -28.40 2.93
CA PRO A 18 -7.35 -29.13 3.96
C PRO A 18 -7.62 -30.60 3.65
N GLY A 19 -7.25 -31.09 2.49
CA GLY A 19 -7.37 -32.50 2.11
C GLY A 19 -6.28 -32.87 1.11
N TYR A 20 -5.89 -34.14 1.10
CA TYR A 20 -4.91 -34.65 0.16
C TYR A 20 -5.48 -34.69 -1.25
N LYS A 21 -4.82 -34.00 -2.19
CA LYS A 21 -5.18 -33.99 -3.62
C LYS A 21 -3.92 -33.95 -4.46
N GLU A 22 -3.81 -34.83 -5.44
CA GLU A 22 -2.75 -34.81 -6.44
C GLU A 22 -3.32 -34.36 -7.79
N SER A 23 -2.57 -33.48 -8.46
CA SER A 23 -2.86 -33.06 -9.83
C SER A 23 -1.60 -33.28 -10.68
N VAL A 24 -1.77 -33.92 -11.84
CA VAL A 24 -0.68 -34.19 -12.77
C VAL A 24 -0.71 -33.16 -13.88
N GLY A 25 0.43 -32.53 -14.16
CA GLY A 25 0.57 -31.60 -15.27
C GLY A 25 0.34 -32.28 -16.61
N SER A 26 -0.68 -31.87 -17.33
CA SER A 26 -1.15 -32.57 -18.55
C SER A 26 -1.04 -31.78 -19.83
N LYS A 27 -0.90 -30.46 -19.77
CA LYS A 27 -0.82 -29.59 -20.93
C LYS A 27 0.50 -28.80 -20.89
N PHE A 28 1.38 -29.11 -21.82
CA PHE A 28 2.62 -28.38 -22.04
C PHE A 28 2.71 -27.97 -23.51
N SER A 29 3.35 -26.85 -23.81
CA SER A 29 3.69 -26.44 -25.16
C SER A 29 5.21 -26.39 -25.34
N MET A 30 5.69 -26.59 -26.57
CA MET A 30 7.08 -26.34 -26.95
C MET A 30 7.32 -24.86 -27.29
N ASN A 31 6.27 -24.07 -27.42
CA ASN A 31 6.34 -22.64 -27.70
C ASN A 31 5.84 -21.85 -26.49
N GLU A 32 6.68 -20.99 -25.94
CA GLU A 32 6.36 -20.17 -24.79
C GLU A 32 5.14 -19.25 -25.00
N ARG A 33 4.87 -18.81 -26.22
CA ARG A 33 3.75 -17.92 -26.52
C ARG A 33 2.38 -18.58 -26.32
N ASP A 34 2.30 -19.89 -26.55
CA ASP A 34 1.04 -20.63 -26.50
C ASP A 34 0.46 -20.70 -25.05
N ILE A 35 1.31 -20.62 -24.03
CA ILE A 35 0.87 -20.75 -22.63
C ILE A 35 0.05 -19.53 -22.14
N TRP A 36 0.15 -18.40 -22.85
CA TRP A 36 -0.58 -17.19 -22.50
C TRP A 36 -1.93 -17.06 -23.20
N GLU A 37 -2.29 -18.05 -24.03
CA GLU A 37 -3.61 -18.07 -24.65
C GLU A 37 -4.72 -18.39 -23.65
N ASN A 38 -5.90 -17.80 -23.86
CA ASN A 38 -7.04 -17.95 -22.95
C ASN A 38 -7.41 -19.42 -22.71
N GLY A 39 -7.46 -19.80 -21.45
CA GLY A 39 -7.82 -21.15 -21.01
C GLY A 39 -6.69 -22.17 -21.01
N PHE A 40 -5.44 -21.76 -21.28
CA PHE A 40 -4.29 -22.63 -21.10
C PHE A 40 -3.93 -22.70 -19.61
N TYR A 41 -3.83 -23.88 -19.08
CA TYR A 41 -3.25 -24.15 -17.74
C TYR A 41 -2.69 -25.56 -17.71
N THR A 42 -1.60 -25.73 -16.99
CA THR A 42 -0.95 -27.04 -16.80
C THR A 42 -1.33 -27.61 -15.44
N LEU A 43 -1.26 -26.77 -14.41
CA LEU A 43 -1.60 -27.08 -13.02
C LEU A 43 -2.43 -25.93 -12.44
N ALA A 44 -3.28 -26.23 -11.47
CA ALA A 44 -4.03 -25.24 -10.72
C ALA A 44 -4.19 -25.65 -9.26
N ALA A 45 -4.10 -24.66 -8.34
CA ALA A 45 -4.38 -24.80 -6.92
C ALA A 45 -5.17 -23.59 -6.42
N GLU A 46 -5.80 -23.73 -5.25
CA GLU A 46 -6.41 -22.60 -4.56
C GLU A 46 -5.34 -21.86 -3.72
N GLU A 47 -5.51 -20.55 -3.52
CA GLU A 47 -4.64 -19.76 -2.65
C GLU A 47 -4.71 -20.21 -1.19
N ASN A 48 -3.67 -19.89 -0.41
CA ASN A 48 -3.58 -20.24 1.02
C ASN A 48 -3.66 -21.74 1.33
N GLU A 49 -3.12 -22.56 0.44
CA GLU A 49 -3.01 -24.00 0.64
C GLU A 49 -1.54 -24.43 0.80
N THR A 50 -1.31 -25.54 1.51
CA THR A 50 0.02 -26.15 1.55
C THR A 50 0.23 -26.95 0.28
N LEU A 51 1.18 -26.50 -0.55
CA LEU A 51 1.46 -27.05 -1.87
C LEU A 51 2.87 -27.62 -1.92
N GLU A 52 2.97 -28.85 -2.43
CA GLU A 52 4.23 -29.47 -2.78
C GLU A 52 4.28 -29.77 -4.28
N VAL A 53 5.48 -29.76 -4.84
CA VAL A 53 5.72 -30.10 -6.24
C VAL A 53 6.63 -31.32 -6.31
N LEU A 54 6.25 -32.31 -7.10
CA LEU A 54 7.07 -33.46 -7.47
C LEU A 54 7.51 -33.29 -8.92
N PHE A 55 8.82 -33.29 -9.16
CA PHE A 55 9.41 -33.25 -10.50
C PHE A 55 10.34 -34.44 -10.69
N ASP A 56 9.94 -35.38 -11.54
CA ASP A 56 10.69 -36.61 -11.84
C ASP A 56 10.86 -36.83 -13.34
N SER A 57 12.02 -37.36 -13.74
CA SER A 57 12.36 -37.69 -15.12
C SER A 57 13.46 -38.74 -15.19
N ALA A 58 13.46 -39.52 -16.29
CA ALA A 58 14.59 -40.40 -16.62
C ALA A 58 15.85 -39.61 -17.01
N ASP A 59 15.69 -38.38 -17.50
CA ASP A 59 16.80 -37.45 -17.78
C ASP A 59 17.25 -36.77 -16.48
N LYS A 60 18.42 -37.18 -15.97
CA LYS A 60 19.00 -36.59 -14.74
C LYS A 60 19.43 -35.13 -14.89
N ASN A 61 19.57 -34.66 -16.12
CA ASN A 61 19.92 -33.26 -16.40
C ASN A 61 18.68 -32.38 -16.59
N ALA A 62 17.49 -32.95 -16.44
CA ALA A 62 16.26 -32.15 -16.55
C ALA A 62 16.18 -31.09 -15.43
N ARG A 63 15.68 -29.91 -15.79
CA ARG A 63 15.61 -28.73 -14.94
C ARG A 63 14.21 -28.15 -14.99
N LEU A 64 13.65 -27.86 -13.83
CA LEU A 64 12.37 -27.17 -13.65
C LEU A 64 12.62 -25.73 -13.20
N TYR A 65 12.28 -24.77 -14.02
CA TYR A 65 12.20 -23.34 -13.68
C TYR A 65 10.75 -23.01 -13.41
N LEU A 66 10.44 -22.51 -12.24
CA LEU A 66 9.09 -22.13 -11.82
C LEU A 66 9.15 -20.73 -11.21
N GLU A 67 8.48 -19.74 -11.83
CA GLU A 67 8.47 -18.35 -11.33
C GLU A 67 8.03 -18.21 -9.88
N ALA A 68 7.17 -19.10 -9.39
CA ALA A 68 6.80 -19.13 -7.99
C ALA A 68 7.99 -19.36 -7.04
N LEU A 69 9.08 -19.99 -7.49
CA LEU A 69 10.30 -20.15 -6.70
C LEU A 69 11.03 -18.83 -6.46
N ASP A 70 10.86 -17.86 -7.35
CA ASP A 70 11.52 -16.55 -7.23
C ASP A 70 10.96 -15.73 -6.07
N VAL A 71 9.73 -16.03 -5.63
CA VAL A 71 9.01 -15.23 -4.63
C VAL A 71 8.74 -15.97 -3.31
N MET A 72 9.08 -17.25 -3.22
CA MET A 72 8.86 -18.06 -2.04
C MET A 72 10.17 -18.33 -1.28
N PRO A 73 10.18 -18.20 0.06
CA PRO A 73 11.33 -18.63 0.84
C PRO A 73 11.43 -20.15 0.83
N TYR A 74 12.62 -20.69 0.61
CA TYR A 74 12.83 -22.13 0.65
C TYR A 74 14.22 -22.50 1.20
N ASP A 75 14.24 -23.68 1.79
CA ASP A 75 15.45 -24.37 2.23
C ASP A 75 15.47 -25.73 1.54
N ASP A 76 16.04 -25.78 0.34
CA ASP A 76 16.05 -26.99 -0.47
C ASP A 76 17.41 -27.29 -1.09
N LYS A 77 17.93 -28.48 -0.80
CA LYS A 77 19.24 -28.94 -1.27
C LYS A 77 19.31 -29.20 -2.79
N ASN A 78 18.16 -29.33 -3.46
CA ASN A 78 18.09 -29.61 -4.90
C ASN A 78 17.73 -28.37 -5.72
N LEU A 79 17.88 -27.19 -5.15
CA LEU A 79 17.69 -25.92 -5.80
C LEU A 79 19.04 -25.35 -6.24
N PHE A 80 19.13 -24.92 -7.47
CA PHE A 80 20.36 -24.43 -8.07
C PHE A 80 20.07 -23.16 -8.87
N GLU A 81 21.11 -22.41 -9.14
CA GLU A 81 21.09 -21.22 -9.98
C GLU A 81 21.84 -21.49 -11.29
N ASP A 82 21.32 -21.00 -12.41
CA ASP A 82 22.03 -21.08 -13.70
C ASP A 82 22.94 -19.86 -13.91
N GLU A 83 23.65 -19.84 -15.06
CA GLU A 83 24.58 -18.76 -15.41
C GLU A 83 23.89 -17.39 -15.60
N GLU A 84 22.57 -17.37 -15.76
CA GLU A 84 21.76 -16.16 -15.90
C GLU A 84 21.11 -15.72 -14.59
N GLY A 85 21.41 -16.41 -13.48
CA GLY A 85 20.85 -16.11 -12.15
C GLY A 85 19.42 -16.63 -11.94
N ARG A 86 18.93 -17.52 -12.81
CA ARG A 86 17.58 -18.09 -12.68
C ARG A 86 17.60 -19.34 -11.82
N LEU A 87 16.66 -19.41 -10.90
CA LEU A 87 16.53 -20.56 -10.01
C LEU A 87 15.87 -21.74 -10.71
N TYR A 88 16.47 -22.92 -10.57
CA TYR A 88 15.88 -24.16 -11.09
C TYR A 88 16.05 -25.30 -10.10
N ARG A 89 15.14 -26.24 -10.18
CA ARG A 89 15.18 -27.47 -9.44
C ARG A 89 15.53 -28.64 -10.33
N THR A 90 16.38 -29.53 -9.82
CA THR A 90 16.72 -30.80 -10.47
C THR A 90 15.67 -31.87 -10.16
N VAL A 91 15.69 -32.95 -10.92
CA VAL A 91 14.80 -34.12 -10.70
C VAL A 91 15.03 -34.72 -9.31
N SER A 92 13.94 -35.08 -8.65
CA SER A 92 13.95 -35.75 -7.36
C SER A 92 12.74 -36.70 -7.26
N PRO A 93 12.91 -37.90 -6.66
CA PRO A 93 11.80 -38.78 -6.36
C PRO A 93 10.94 -38.26 -5.19
N GLU A 94 11.43 -37.29 -4.44
CA GLU A 94 10.72 -36.65 -3.33
C GLU A 94 10.12 -35.33 -3.76
N SER A 95 8.91 -35.04 -3.27
CA SER A 95 8.27 -33.74 -3.45
C SER A 95 8.96 -32.67 -2.60
N PHE A 96 8.93 -31.42 -3.07
CA PHE A 96 9.40 -30.29 -2.31
C PHE A 96 8.23 -29.35 -1.95
N LEU A 97 8.34 -28.72 -0.79
CA LEU A 97 7.36 -27.74 -0.32
C LEU A 97 7.49 -26.47 -1.17
N LEU A 98 6.41 -26.08 -1.85
CA LEU A 98 6.33 -24.83 -2.60
C LEU A 98 5.86 -23.69 -1.70
N CYS A 99 4.79 -23.90 -0.94
CA CYS A 99 4.29 -22.94 0.05
C CYS A 99 3.51 -23.64 1.16
N SER A 100 3.44 -23.02 2.33
CA SER A 100 2.71 -23.52 3.50
C SER A 100 1.54 -22.62 3.85
N SER A 101 0.39 -23.24 4.18
CA SER A 101 -0.79 -22.51 4.67
C SER A 101 -0.62 -21.96 6.09
N ASP A 102 0.39 -22.42 6.84
CA ASP A 102 0.64 -22.01 8.22
C ASP A 102 1.46 -20.71 8.30
N SER A 103 2.06 -20.29 7.18
CA SER A 103 2.80 -19.05 7.10
C SER A 103 1.88 -17.88 6.73
N THR A 104 1.85 -16.85 7.54
CA THR A 104 1.10 -15.62 7.25
C THR A 104 1.77 -14.75 6.19
N THR A 105 3.06 -14.99 5.92
CA THR A 105 3.88 -14.19 4.99
C THR A 105 4.15 -14.88 3.66
N ASP A 106 4.16 -16.22 3.62
CA ASP A 106 4.76 -17.00 2.53
C ASP A 106 3.73 -17.82 1.75
N THR A 107 2.56 -17.26 1.49
CA THR A 107 1.54 -17.90 0.65
C THR A 107 1.56 -17.34 -0.76
N LEU A 108 1.45 -18.24 -1.75
CA LEU A 108 1.26 -17.83 -3.14
C LEU A 108 -0.06 -17.09 -3.28
N ARG A 109 0.00 -15.94 -3.97
CA ARG A 109 -1.17 -15.09 -4.23
C ARG A 109 -1.85 -15.51 -5.53
N VAL A 110 -3.09 -15.08 -5.72
CA VAL A 110 -3.85 -15.36 -6.94
C VAL A 110 -3.12 -14.76 -8.13
N ASP A 111 -2.50 -15.63 -8.94
CA ASP A 111 -1.78 -15.27 -10.15
C ASP A 111 -1.51 -16.49 -11.05
N SER A 112 -0.82 -16.27 -12.16
CA SER A 112 -0.41 -17.30 -13.11
C SER A 112 1.12 -17.31 -13.22
N PHE A 113 1.75 -18.37 -12.74
CA PHE A 113 3.20 -18.53 -12.68
C PHE A 113 3.68 -19.40 -13.84
N LYS A 114 4.62 -18.89 -14.64
CA LYS A 114 5.23 -19.64 -15.73
C LYS A 114 6.07 -20.79 -15.18
N MET A 115 6.02 -21.91 -15.87
CA MET A 115 6.89 -23.06 -15.70
C MET A 115 7.65 -23.30 -16.99
N SER A 116 8.99 -23.44 -16.93
CA SER A 116 9.82 -23.80 -18.05
C SER A 116 10.63 -25.05 -17.67
N ILE A 117 10.48 -26.11 -18.43
CA ILE A 117 11.15 -27.39 -18.14
C ILE A 117 12.10 -27.71 -19.29
N TYR A 118 13.37 -27.86 -18.95
CA TYR A 118 14.39 -28.36 -19.88
C TYR A 118 14.57 -29.86 -19.67
N CYS A 119 14.30 -30.67 -20.70
CA CYS A 119 14.42 -32.12 -20.60
C CYS A 119 14.69 -32.71 -21.98
N ASN A 120 15.65 -33.67 -22.10
CA ASN A 120 16.07 -34.30 -23.36
C ASN A 120 16.37 -33.25 -24.45
N GLU A 121 17.16 -32.21 -24.09
CA GLU A 121 17.57 -31.12 -25.01
C GLU A 121 16.42 -30.29 -25.60
N LYS A 122 15.24 -30.32 -24.97
CA LYS A 122 14.04 -29.58 -25.41
C LYS A 122 13.45 -28.79 -24.25
N TRP A 123 12.85 -27.66 -24.61
CA TRP A 123 12.09 -26.84 -23.68
C TRP A 123 10.60 -27.17 -23.75
N TYR A 124 9.98 -27.23 -22.60
CA TYR A 124 8.54 -27.40 -22.40
C TYR A 124 8.04 -26.28 -21.49
N TYR A 125 6.95 -25.65 -21.88
CA TYR A 125 6.36 -24.53 -21.15
C TYR A 125 4.98 -24.89 -20.63
N GLY A 126 4.69 -24.41 -19.42
CA GLY A 126 3.42 -24.60 -18.74
C GLY A 126 3.09 -23.43 -17.85
N VAL A 127 1.90 -23.46 -17.24
CA VAL A 127 1.42 -22.45 -16.28
C VAL A 127 0.85 -23.12 -15.06
N LEU A 128 1.28 -22.66 -13.89
CA LEU A 128 0.65 -22.92 -12.61
C LEU A 128 -0.28 -21.75 -12.28
N ASN A 129 -1.59 -22.00 -12.22
CA ASN A 129 -2.57 -21.01 -11.81
C ASN A 129 -2.90 -21.15 -10.32
N ILE A 130 -2.74 -20.09 -9.57
CA ILE A 130 -3.28 -19.96 -8.23
C ILE A 130 -4.63 -19.28 -8.31
N LEU A 131 -5.67 -19.96 -7.88
CA LEU A 131 -7.06 -19.54 -8.00
C LEU A 131 -7.59 -18.98 -6.67
N PRO A 132 -8.56 -18.05 -6.73
CA PRO A 132 -9.22 -17.54 -5.54
C PRO A 132 -9.93 -18.68 -4.78
N LYS A 133 -9.84 -18.67 -3.44
CA LYS A 133 -10.39 -19.73 -2.59
C LYS A 133 -11.89 -19.62 -2.35
N ALA A 134 -12.40 -18.39 -2.23
CA ALA A 134 -13.75 -18.13 -1.74
C ALA A 134 -14.72 -17.63 -2.82
N MET A 135 -14.22 -17.26 -4.00
CA MET A 135 -15.03 -16.80 -5.14
C MET A 135 -14.46 -17.31 -6.47
N SER A 136 -15.18 -17.16 -7.56
CA SER A 136 -14.68 -17.50 -8.90
C SER A 136 -13.58 -16.52 -9.36
N LYS A 137 -12.72 -16.97 -10.30
CA LYS A 137 -11.68 -16.11 -10.90
C LYS A 137 -12.29 -14.84 -11.55
N LYS A 138 -13.50 -14.94 -12.09
CA LYS A 138 -14.21 -13.81 -12.70
C LYS A 138 -14.63 -12.77 -11.67
N GLU A 139 -15.25 -13.19 -10.58
CA GLU A 139 -15.65 -12.31 -9.47
C GLU A 139 -14.43 -11.66 -8.83
N TRP A 140 -13.37 -12.43 -8.61
CA TRP A 140 -12.11 -11.89 -8.07
C TRP A 140 -11.52 -10.81 -8.99
N LYS A 141 -11.53 -11.04 -10.31
CA LYS A 141 -11.09 -10.03 -11.27
C LYS A 141 -11.94 -8.76 -11.21
N MET A 142 -13.27 -8.91 -11.12
CA MET A 142 -14.18 -7.77 -10.98
C MET A 142 -13.89 -6.98 -9.71
N MET A 143 -13.72 -7.64 -8.57
CA MET A 143 -13.34 -7.03 -7.29
C MET A 143 -12.05 -6.20 -7.42
N LYS A 144 -11.02 -6.80 -8.02
CA LYS A 144 -9.74 -6.13 -8.27
C LYS A 144 -9.91 -4.92 -9.18
N ASP A 145 -10.63 -5.09 -10.31
CA ASP A 145 -10.83 -4.02 -11.29
C ASP A 145 -11.68 -2.87 -10.70
N ASP A 146 -12.60 -3.15 -9.79
CA ASP A 146 -13.33 -2.12 -9.03
C ASP A 146 -12.38 -1.32 -8.14
N LEU A 147 -11.52 -1.98 -7.36
CA LEU A 147 -10.54 -1.30 -6.50
C LEU A 147 -9.55 -0.44 -7.31
N GLU A 148 -9.09 -0.92 -8.47
CA GLU A 148 -8.21 -0.15 -9.36
C GLU A 148 -8.90 1.07 -10.00
N LYS A 149 -10.24 1.05 -10.14
CA LYS A 149 -11.02 2.22 -10.57
C LYS A 149 -11.10 3.27 -9.46
N GLU A 150 -11.24 2.84 -8.20
CA GLU A 150 -11.30 3.77 -7.06
C GLU A 150 -9.95 4.48 -6.88
N VAL A 151 -8.89 3.71 -6.74
CA VAL A 151 -7.52 4.24 -6.63
C VAL A 151 -6.57 3.34 -7.40
N ARG A 152 -5.93 3.89 -8.42
CA ARG A 152 -4.96 3.16 -9.24
C ARG A 152 -3.81 2.63 -8.38
N GLY A 153 -3.52 1.35 -8.52
CA GLY A 153 -2.51 0.64 -7.74
C GLY A 153 -2.99 0.13 -6.38
N LEU A 154 -4.25 0.36 -6.01
CA LEU A 154 -4.77 -0.05 -4.70
C LEU A 154 -4.78 -1.57 -4.52
N ALA A 155 -5.01 -2.33 -5.59
CA ALA A 155 -4.98 -3.78 -5.56
C ALA A 155 -3.56 -4.36 -5.69
N GLN A 156 -2.58 -3.57 -6.11
CA GLN A 156 -1.22 -4.01 -6.40
C GLN A 156 -0.34 -4.05 -5.16
N ASP A 157 0.70 -4.84 -5.23
CA ASP A 157 1.76 -4.96 -4.24
C ASP A 157 3.10 -5.27 -4.93
N ILE A 158 4.20 -5.16 -4.22
CA ILE A 158 5.53 -5.56 -4.69
C ILE A 158 6.05 -6.67 -3.79
N ILE A 159 6.62 -7.68 -4.40
CA ILE A 159 7.34 -8.74 -3.71
C ILE A 159 8.80 -8.73 -4.14
N GLN A 160 9.69 -8.89 -3.18
CA GLN A 160 11.11 -9.07 -3.47
C GLN A 160 11.34 -10.49 -3.96
N LYS A 161 12.02 -10.63 -5.09
CA LYS A 161 12.44 -11.93 -5.61
C LYS A 161 13.63 -12.47 -4.82
N ASN A 162 13.70 -13.76 -4.72
CA ASN A 162 14.91 -14.43 -4.25
C ASN A 162 15.97 -14.34 -5.35
N ILE A 163 17.05 -13.61 -5.07
CA ILE A 163 18.20 -13.52 -5.98
C ILE A 163 19.32 -14.36 -5.37
N GLY A 164 19.57 -15.50 -6.01
CA GLY A 164 20.60 -16.43 -5.57
C GLY A 164 20.21 -17.31 -4.37
N ILE A 165 20.95 -18.43 -4.23
CA ILE A 165 20.80 -19.34 -3.10
C ILE A 165 21.46 -18.69 -1.89
N GLY A 166 20.69 -18.16 -0.95
CA GLY A 166 21.21 -17.56 0.29
C GLY A 166 20.61 -16.21 0.68
N ASN A 167 19.81 -15.59 -0.15
CA ASN A 167 19.22 -14.27 0.16
C ASN A 167 17.91 -14.40 0.95
N LYS A 168 18.03 -14.67 2.27
CA LYS A 168 16.89 -14.75 3.18
C LYS A 168 16.71 -13.43 3.94
N ASN A 169 15.55 -12.78 3.69
CA ASN A 169 14.87 -11.86 4.62
C ASN A 169 15.61 -10.60 5.07
N ILE A 170 16.01 -9.74 4.14
CA ILE A 170 16.21 -8.34 4.50
C ILE A 170 14.83 -7.68 4.59
N LYS A 171 14.38 -7.38 5.82
CA LYS A 171 13.12 -6.66 6.06
C LYS A 171 13.30 -5.16 5.81
N ILE A 172 13.66 -4.77 4.59
CA ILE A 172 13.60 -3.38 4.16
C ILE A 172 12.27 -3.18 3.44
N PRO A 173 11.48 -2.17 3.80
CA PRO A 173 10.24 -1.88 3.08
C PRO A 173 10.49 -1.72 1.58
N PRO A 174 9.71 -2.37 0.70
CA PRO A 174 9.97 -2.42 -0.74
C PRO A 174 10.10 -1.05 -1.39
N ARG A 175 9.30 -0.07 -0.97
CA ARG A 175 9.37 1.31 -1.49
C ARG A 175 10.71 1.97 -1.17
N ILE A 176 11.15 1.84 0.06
CA ILE A 176 12.40 2.48 0.53
C ILE A 176 13.60 1.85 -0.15
N LEU A 177 13.58 0.53 -0.30
CA LEU A 177 14.60 -0.18 -1.05
C LEU A 177 14.60 0.24 -2.54
N TYR A 178 13.43 0.38 -3.15
CA TYR A 178 13.30 0.85 -4.53
C TYR A 178 13.83 2.27 -4.71
N ASP A 179 13.42 3.21 -3.86
CA ASP A 179 13.96 4.58 -3.88
C ASP A 179 15.48 4.56 -3.75
N PHE A 180 16.03 3.74 -2.85
CA PHE A 180 17.47 3.60 -2.70
C PHE A 180 18.14 2.99 -3.94
N MET A 181 17.53 2.00 -4.60
CA MET A 181 18.08 1.43 -5.84
C MET A 181 18.18 2.47 -6.97
N ILE A 182 17.20 3.38 -7.07
CA ILE A 182 17.30 4.54 -7.98
C ILE A 182 18.50 5.41 -7.58
N LEU A 183 18.64 5.74 -6.30
CA LEU A 183 19.77 6.51 -5.81
C LEU A 183 21.11 5.82 -6.09
N LYS A 184 21.19 4.50 -5.87
CA LYS A 184 22.37 3.67 -6.17
C LYS A 184 22.70 3.67 -7.67
N LYS A 185 21.70 3.50 -8.54
CA LYS A 185 21.84 3.54 -10.00
C LYS A 185 22.48 4.84 -10.49
N TYR A 186 22.07 5.96 -9.91
CA TYR A 186 22.58 7.28 -10.25
C TYR A 186 23.84 7.69 -9.46
N SER A 187 24.21 6.97 -8.40
CA SER A 187 25.20 7.38 -7.39
C SER A 187 26.48 7.95 -7.98
N LYS A 188 27.16 7.19 -8.86
CA LYS A 188 28.43 7.63 -9.46
C LYS A 188 28.28 8.94 -10.23
N ARG A 189 27.26 9.05 -11.06
CA ARG A 189 27.01 10.27 -11.89
C ARG A 189 26.60 11.46 -11.03
N VAL A 190 25.76 11.23 -10.02
CA VAL A 190 25.29 12.27 -9.09
C VAL A 190 26.43 12.78 -8.22
N ILE A 191 27.27 11.90 -7.68
CA ILE A 191 28.47 12.30 -6.92
C ILE A 191 29.35 13.23 -7.75
N MET A 192 29.66 12.84 -9.00
CA MET A 192 30.49 13.67 -9.90
C MET A 192 29.80 15.01 -10.22
N ALA A 193 28.49 14.98 -10.47
CA ALA A 193 27.72 16.20 -10.78
C ALA A 193 27.69 17.15 -9.59
N LEU A 194 27.39 16.65 -8.38
CA LEU A 194 27.32 17.46 -7.15
C LEU A 194 28.68 18.06 -6.78
N MET A 195 29.75 17.29 -6.88
CA MET A 195 31.10 17.82 -6.63
C MET A 195 31.47 18.92 -7.61
N ASN A 196 31.19 18.73 -8.90
CA ASN A 196 31.46 19.75 -9.91
C ASN A 196 30.58 20.99 -9.71
N ILE A 197 29.30 20.84 -9.33
CA ILE A 197 28.44 21.99 -9.02
C ILE A 197 28.93 22.73 -7.77
N ALA A 198 29.43 22.00 -6.75
CA ALA A 198 29.98 22.61 -5.55
C ALA A 198 31.10 23.59 -5.87
N GLU A 199 32.02 23.22 -6.79
CA GLU A 199 33.14 24.05 -7.22
C GLU A 199 32.73 25.09 -8.26
N ASN A 200 31.85 24.75 -9.19
CA ASN A 200 31.46 25.59 -10.34
C ASN A 200 29.93 25.68 -10.48
N PRO A 201 29.23 26.34 -9.54
CA PRO A 201 27.78 26.51 -9.63
C PRO A 201 27.41 27.45 -10.80
N LYS A 202 26.17 27.26 -11.30
CA LYS A 202 25.59 28.25 -12.20
C LYS A 202 25.42 29.58 -11.49
N CYS A 203 25.70 30.66 -12.20
CA CYS A 203 25.52 31.99 -11.68
C CYS A 203 25.18 32.97 -12.81
N GLU A 204 24.61 34.08 -12.43
CA GLU A 204 24.40 35.25 -13.32
C GLU A 204 25.21 36.42 -12.84
N ILE A 205 25.65 37.24 -13.80
CA ILE A 205 26.31 38.51 -13.47
C ILE A 205 25.24 39.60 -13.47
N VAL A 206 24.90 40.06 -12.26
CA VAL A 206 23.92 41.13 -12.06
C VAL A 206 24.67 42.45 -11.84
N THR A 207 24.17 43.51 -12.47
CA THR A 207 24.71 44.86 -12.26
C THR A 207 23.92 45.55 -11.16
N GLU A 208 24.56 45.76 -10.02
CA GLU A 208 24.00 46.50 -8.88
C GLU A 208 24.61 47.92 -8.84
N TYR A 209 23.78 48.91 -8.49
CA TYR A 209 24.26 50.28 -8.37
C TYR A 209 24.55 50.63 -6.92
N GLU A 210 25.83 50.78 -6.59
CA GLU A 210 26.27 51.12 -5.24
C GLU A 210 26.60 52.62 -5.11
N ASN A 211 26.32 53.18 -3.92
CA ASN A 211 26.70 54.53 -3.57
C ASN A 211 28.16 54.57 -3.11
N VAL A 212 29.04 55.12 -3.93
CA VAL A 212 30.49 55.24 -3.63
C VAL A 212 30.89 56.66 -3.56
N SER A 213 31.82 57.01 -2.64
CA SER A 213 32.39 58.34 -2.58
C SER A 213 33.45 58.58 -3.69
N LEU A 214 33.54 59.78 -4.25
CA LEU A 214 34.43 60.12 -5.34
C LEU A 214 35.94 59.86 -5.07
N GLN A 215 36.33 59.80 -3.80
CA GLN A 215 37.72 59.57 -3.41
C GLN A 215 38.19 58.13 -3.57
N LYS A 216 37.27 57.17 -3.78
CA LYS A 216 37.59 55.77 -3.87
C LYS A 216 37.43 55.13 -5.25
N ASN A 217 37.07 55.92 -6.30
CA ASN A 217 36.71 55.29 -7.57
C ASN A 217 37.45 55.91 -8.77
N ASN A 218 37.93 55.06 -9.68
CA ASN A 218 38.44 55.48 -10.98
C ASN A 218 37.25 55.74 -11.93
N GLU A 219 37.25 56.84 -12.67
CA GLU A 219 36.23 57.29 -13.64
C GLU A 219 35.83 56.22 -14.70
N ARG A 220 36.60 55.14 -14.82
CA ARG A 220 36.40 54.07 -15.79
C ARG A 220 35.14 53.22 -15.55
N ASN A 221 34.47 53.36 -14.42
CA ASN A 221 33.28 52.52 -14.04
C ASN A 221 31.96 53.31 -14.21
N PHE A 222 31.94 54.45 -14.88
CA PHE A 222 30.70 55.17 -15.13
C PHE A 222 30.03 54.72 -16.40
N ASP A 223 28.75 54.30 -16.26
CA ASP A 223 27.88 54.00 -17.39
C ASP A 223 27.00 55.21 -17.78
N ALA A 224 26.27 55.07 -18.89
CA ALA A 224 25.37 56.12 -19.37
C ALA A 224 24.25 56.48 -18.37
N ALA A 225 23.83 55.56 -17.51
CA ALA A 225 22.81 55.79 -16.49
C ALA A 225 23.38 56.60 -15.32
N THR A 226 24.62 56.31 -14.91
CA THR A 226 25.34 57.06 -13.90
C THR A 226 25.58 58.49 -14.39
N MET A 227 26.03 58.67 -15.65
CA MET A 227 26.26 59.99 -16.26
C MET A 227 25.00 60.82 -16.42
N ARG A 228 23.87 60.22 -16.84
CA ARG A 228 22.56 60.88 -16.92
C ARG A 228 22.07 61.36 -15.54
N ARG A 229 22.21 60.55 -14.51
CA ARG A 229 21.87 60.95 -13.13
C ARG A 229 22.72 62.03 -12.59
N TYR A 230 24.00 62.08 -12.98
CA TYR A 230 24.90 63.15 -12.63
C TYR A 230 24.52 64.51 -13.33
N ALA A 231 24.22 64.44 -14.61
CA ALA A 231 23.87 65.67 -15.40
C ALA A 231 22.52 66.29 -14.94
N THR A 232 21.63 65.52 -14.26
CA THR A 232 20.35 66.02 -13.77
C THR A 232 20.36 66.47 -12.30
N ARG A 233 21.50 66.34 -11.58
CA ARG A 233 21.61 66.72 -10.15
C ARG A 233 22.29 68.07 -10.01
N SER A 234 21.54 69.03 -9.50
CA SER A 234 22.10 70.36 -9.05
C SER A 234 22.33 70.24 -7.51
N GLY A 235 23.52 69.76 -7.10
CA GLY A 235 23.91 69.75 -5.68
C GLY A 235 25.14 68.90 -5.40
N CYS A 236 25.99 69.30 -4.46
CA CYS A 236 27.27 68.68 -4.08
C CYS A 236 27.08 67.40 -3.22
N ASP A 237 26.35 66.41 -3.69
CA ASP A 237 26.32 65.06 -3.03
C ASP A 237 27.59 64.28 -3.45
N ALA A 238 28.49 64.05 -2.49
CA ALA A 238 29.79 63.38 -2.70
C ALA A 238 29.67 61.89 -2.97
N ARG A 239 28.44 61.33 -3.20
CA ARG A 239 28.19 59.90 -3.43
C ARG A 239 27.63 59.65 -4.82
N TRP A 240 28.31 58.80 -5.56
CA TRP A 240 27.93 58.38 -6.91
C TRP A 240 27.32 56.99 -6.92
N LYS A 241 26.22 56.80 -7.65
CA LYS A 241 25.68 55.45 -7.93
C LYS A 241 26.41 54.89 -9.13
N ILE A 242 27.31 53.95 -8.89
CA ILE A 242 28.11 53.29 -9.93
C ILE A 242 27.64 51.85 -10.13
N PRO A 243 27.69 51.34 -11.36
CA PRO A 243 27.40 49.93 -11.62
C PRO A 243 28.55 49.06 -11.12
N VAL A 244 28.23 48.12 -10.25
CA VAL A 244 29.14 47.07 -9.78
C VAL A 244 28.60 45.75 -10.25
N LYS A 245 29.43 44.98 -10.95
CA LYS A 245 29.08 43.63 -11.37
C LYS A 245 29.26 42.69 -10.20
N ARG A 246 28.16 41.99 -9.81
CA ARG A 246 28.17 40.96 -8.77
C ARG A 246 27.72 39.63 -9.32
N THR A 247 28.35 38.58 -8.87
CA THR A 247 27.92 37.22 -9.16
C THR A 247 26.73 36.87 -8.27
N CYS A 248 25.59 36.59 -8.89
CA CYS A 248 24.37 36.15 -8.21
C CYS A 248 24.21 34.66 -8.39
N TYR A 249 24.14 33.93 -7.28
CA TYR A 249 23.87 32.48 -7.23
C TYR A 249 22.42 32.18 -6.94
N ASP A 250 21.63 33.18 -6.54
CA ASP A 250 20.20 33.00 -6.25
C ASP A 250 19.39 33.08 -7.54
N ILE A 251 19.61 32.09 -8.39
CA ILE A 251 18.92 31.87 -9.66
C ILE A 251 17.99 30.68 -9.58
N GLN A 252 17.04 30.61 -10.49
CA GLN A 252 15.99 29.59 -10.47
C GLN A 252 16.56 28.15 -10.52
N GLU A 253 17.64 27.93 -11.27
CA GLU A 253 18.33 26.65 -11.36
C GLU A 253 18.85 26.16 -10.01
N ASN A 254 19.49 27.05 -9.25
CA ASN A 254 20.03 26.71 -7.94
C ASN A 254 18.93 26.55 -6.88
N ARG A 255 17.81 27.28 -7.00
CA ARG A 255 16.64 27.10 -6.15
C ARG A 255 15.98 25.74 -6.39
N LEU A 256 15.85 25.31 -7.67
CA LEU A 256 15.38 23.99 -8.03
C LEU A 256 16.30 22.89 -7.49
N LEU A 257 17.61 23.04 -7.69
CA LEU A 257 18.60 22.11 -7.14
C LEU A 257 18.48 21.98 -5.63
N LYS A 258 18.35 23.10 -4.92
CA LYS A 258 18.20 23.11 -3.45
C LYS A 258 16.96 22.34 -2.98
N ASN A 259 15.84 22.52 -3.67
CA ASN A 259 14.61 21.79 -3.37
C ASN A 259 14.74 20.28 -3.61
N MET A 260 15.30 19.88 -4.75
CA MET A 260 15.54 18.47 -5.08
C MET A 260 16.49 17.80 -4.09
N LEU A 261 17.55 18.50 -3.66
CA LEU A 261 18.50 17.99 -2.69
C LEU A 261 17.90 17.83 -1.28
N GLN A 262 16.89 18.59 -0.93
CA GLN A 262 16.19 18.41 0.35
C GLN A 262 15.42 17.08 0.34
N GLU A 263 14.59 16.85 -0.70
CA GLU A 263 13.84 15.60 -0.85
C GLU A 263 14.78 14.37 -0.94
N TYR A 264 15.91 14.53 -1.58
CA TYR A 264 16.95 13.51 -1.69
C TYR A 264 17.58 13.15 -0.33
N ASP A 265 17.92 14.15 0.47
CA ASP A 265 18.49 13.93 1.80
C ASP A 265 17.49 13.27 2.74
N ASP A 266 16.21 13.67 2.67
CA ASP A 266 15.15 13.10 3.50
C ASP A 266 15.02 11.57 3.23
N LYS A 267 15.05 11.16 1.95
CA LYS A 267 15.07 9.73 1.57
C LYS A 267 16.33 8.98 2.02
N LEU A 268 17.49 9.61 1.95
CA LEU A 268 18.73 8.99 2.44
C LEU A 268 18.74 8.82 3.96
N VAL A 269 18.21 9.78 4.71
CA VAL A 269 18.10 9.69 6.17
C VAL A 269 17.15 8.57 6.57
N GLU A 270 16.00 8.47 5.90
CA GLU A 270 15.03 7.40 6.12
C GLU A 270 15.65 6.02 5.85
N PHE A 271 16.34 5.86 4.73
CA PHE A 271 17.00 4.60 4.38
C PHE A 271 18.10 4.19 5.37
N ILE A 272 18.96 5.13 5.78
CA ILE A 272 20.01 4.87 6.76
C ILE A 272 19.42 4.46 8.11
N ALA A 273 18.32 5.12 8.55
CA ALA A 273 17.65 4.76 9.80
C ALA A 273 17.09 3.33 9.78
N ILE A 274 16.60 2.87 8.63
CA ILE A 274 16.13 1.49 8.47
C ILE A 274 17.29 0.50 8.47
N LEU A 275 18.41 0.83 7.82
CA LEU A 275 19.61 -0.01 7.88
C LEU A 275 20.14 -0.16 9.31
N ASP A 276 20.15 0.94 10.09
CA ASP A 276 20.57 0.91 11.50
C ASP A 276 19.66 0.00 12.34
N ASN A 277 18.36 -0.01 12.07
CA ASN A 277 17.41 -0.91 12.71
C ASN A 277 17.59 -2.37 12.25
N ALA A 278 17.86 -2.60 10.95
CA ALA A 278 18.04 -3.93 10.40
C ALA A 278 19.32 -4.62 10.94
N GLU A 279 20.38 -3.88 11.19
CA GLU A 279 21.62 -4.39 11.83
C GLU A 279 21.40 -4.86 13.28
N SER A 280 20.38 -4.34 13.97
CA SER A 280 20.04 -4.73 15.35
C SER A 280 19.35 -6.10 15.44
N PHE A 281 18.82 -6.63 14.34
CA PHE A 281 18.27 -7.97 14.27
C PHE A 281 19.38 -8.94 13.86
N ASN A 282 19.74 -9.89 14.74
CA ASN A 282 20.76 -10.93 14.54
C ASN A 282 20.65 -11.59 13.17
N MET A 283 21.43 -11.13 12.21
CA MET A 283 21.56 -11.77 10.91
C MET A 283 22.69 -12.82 10.99
N GLU A 284 22.32 -14.08 10.90
CA GLU A 284 23.28 -15.21 10.97
C GLU A 284 24.02 -15.46 9.64
N GLU A 285 23.66 -14.78 8.54
CA GLU A 285 24.22 -15.02 7.21
C GLU A 285 25.18 -13.91 6.74
N GLU A 286 26.38 -14.31 6.33
CA GLU A 286 27.50 -13.44 5.96
C GLU A 286 27.24 -12.64 4.67
N SER A 287 26.53 -13.23 3.68
CA SER A 287 26.18 -12.58 2.40
C SER A 287 25.23 -11.39 2.54
N ASN A 288 24.28 -11.47 3.47
CA ASN A 288 23.36 -10.38 3.77
C ASN A 288 24.06 -9.20 4.45
N LYS A 289 25.09 -9.48 5.24
CA LYS A 289 25.92 -8.43 5.85
C LYS A 289 26.73 -7.65 4.81
N GLU A 290 27.31 -8.33 3.82
CA GLU A 290 28.08 -7.66 2.76
C GLU A 290 27.19 -6.71 1.93
N MET A 291 25.98 -7.13 1.57
CA MET A 291 25.06 -6.31 0.81
C MET A 291 24.58 -5.08 1.60
N LEU A 292 24.24 -5.26 2.87
CA LEU A 292 23.85 -4.15 3.75
C LEU A 292 25.00 -3.15 3.96
N LEU A 293 26.23 -3.65 4.11
CA LEU A 293 27.42 -2.81 4.19
C LEU A 293 27.66 -2.01 2.91
N GLU A 294 27.50 -2.63 1.73
CA GLU A 294 27.59 -1.92 0.44
C GLU A 294 26.52 -0.81 0.32
N PHE A 295 25.29 -1.12 0.73
CA PHE A 295 24.18 -0.14 0.72
C PHE A 295 24.49 1.02 1.66
N ARG A 296 24.95 0.72 2.87
CA ARG A 296 25.33 1.72 3.86
C ARG A 296 26.45 2.63 3.36
N GLU A 297 27.53 2.03 2.84
CA GLU A 297 28.65 2.81 2.27
C GLU A 297 28.20 3.73 1.14
N THR A 298 27.32 3.24 0.27
CA THR A 298 26.78 4.03 -0.85
C THR A 298 25.94 5.20 -0.34
N ALA A 299 25.03 4.95 0.60
CA ALA A 299 24.16 5.96 1.20
C ALA A 299 24.99 7.02 1.95
N GLU A 300 26.00 6.61 2.73
CA GLU A 300 26.89 7.54 3.42
C GLU A 300 27.76 8.36 2.47
N LYS A 301 28.26 7.78 1.38
CA LYS A 301 29.02 8.52 0.34
C LYS A 301 28.14 9.59 -0.28
N LEU A 302 26.90 9.27 -0.62
CA LEU A 302 25.94 10.24 -1.17
C LEU A 302 25.62 11.35 -0.16
N LYS A 303 25.37 11.01 1.10
CA LYS A 303 25.12 11.98 2.18
C LYS A 303 26.31 12.91 2.43
N LYS A 304 27.53 12.39 2.38
CA LYS A 304 28.75 13.21 2.52
C LYS A 304 28.87 14.23 1.40
N VAL A 305 28.60 13.85 0.15
CA VAL A 305 28.69 14.76 -1.00
C VAL A 305 27.62 15.85 -0.96
N THR A 306 26.39 15.52 -0.58
CA THR A 306 25.35 16.54 -0.38
C THR A 306 25.70 17.49 0.75
N ALA A 307 26.29 17.01 1.83
CA ALA A 307 26.76 17.85 2.92
C ALA A 307 27.88 18.82 2.46
N ILE A 308 28.83 18.35 1.64
CA ILE A 308 29.90 19.21 1.07
C ILE A 308 29.29 20.34 0.22
N LEU A 309 28.30 20.01 -0.63
CA LEU A 309 27.63 21.04 -1.45
C LEU A 309 26.86 22.05 -0.59
N LYS A 310 26.12 21.58 0.41
CA LYS A 310 25.35 22.44 1.33
C LYS A 310 26.23 23.34 2.19
N ALA A 311 27.47 22.93 2.44
CA ALA A 311 28.44 23.72 3.18
C ALA A 311 29.07 24.86 2.35
N GLN A 312 28.85 24.91 1.03
CA GLN A 312 29.39 25.99 0.18
C GLN A 312 28.73 27.32 0.50
N GLU A 313 29.53 28.37 0.58
CA GLU A 313 29.06 29.72 0.91
C GLU A 313 27.97 30.24 -0.05
N TRP A 314 28.10 29.92 -1.35
CA TRP A 314 27.13 30.31 -2.37
C TRP A 314 25.77 29.62 -2.17
N PHE A 315 25.75 28.36 -1.70
CA PHE A 315 24.52 27.60 -1.49
C PHE A 315 23.65 28.19 -0.37
N GLY A 316 24.28 28.73 0.66
CA GLY A 316 23.59 29.46 1.73
C GLY A 316 22.85 30.72 1.26
N LYS A 317 23.33 31.33 0.15
CA LYS A 317 22.74 32.53 -0.45
C LYS A 317 21.54 32.23 -1.37
N VAL A 318 21.28 30.95 -1.67
CA VAL A 318 20.18 30.53 -2.54
C VAL A 318 18.86 30.52 -1.77
N GLY A 319 17.86 31.23 -2.28
CA GLY A 319 16.53 31.36 -1.70
C GLY A 319 15.66 30.10 -1.85
N LYS A 320 14.39 30.24 -1.47
CA LYS A 320 13.38 29.19 -1.68
C LYS A 320 12.91 29.17 -3.13
N LEU A 321 12.49 28.01 -3.60
CA LEU A 321 11.90 27.84 -4.93
C LEU A 321 10.63 28.70 -5.06
N SER A 322 10.57 29.48 -6.14
CA SER A 322 9.41 30.30 -6.50
C SER A 322 8.75 29.76 -7.78
N GLY A 323 7.68 28.97 -7.64
CA GLY A 323 6.89 28.45 -8.75
C GLY A 323 7.42 27.16 -9.40
N PRO A 324 6.60 26.50 -10.23
CA PRO A 324 6.90 25.18 -10.81
C PRO A 324 7.73 25.24 -12.10
N TYR A 325 8.17 26.43 -12.55
CA TYR A 325 8.87 26.60 -13.82
C TYR A 325 10.29 26.03 -13.77
N ILE A 326 10.63 25.18 -14.74
CA ILE A 326 11.96 24.61 -14.93
C ILE A 326 12.65 25.34 -16.10
N PRO A 327 13.76 26.07 -15.87
CA PRO A 327 14.49 26.75 -16.93
C PRO A 327 15.08 25.74 -17.91
N HIS A 328 15.04 26.07 -19.20
CA HIS A 328 15.65 25.25 -20.25
C HIS A 328 17.17 25.07 -20.05
N SER A 329 17.83 26.08 -19.51
CA SER A 329 19.24 26.06 -19.11
C SER A 329 19.57 25.05 -18.01
N PHE A 330 18.59 24.68 -17.16
CA PHE A 330 18.72 23.61 -16.17
C PHE A 330 18.85 22.24 -16.83
N ILE A 331 18.04 22.00 -17.85
CA ILE A 331 18.00 20.71 -18.59
C ILE A 331 19.22 20.58 -19.52
N LEU A 332 19.69 21.66 -20.09
CA LEU A 332 20.86 21.64 -20.98
C LEU A 332 22.19 21.43 -20.26
N ASP A 333 22.28 21.76 -18.99
CA ASP A 333 23.47 21.48 -18.19
C ASP A 333 23.46 20.02 -17.71
N THR A 334 24.38 19.22 -18.25
CA THR A 334 24.44 17.78 -17.97
C THR A 334 24.53 17.44 -16.48
N ARG A 335 25.14 18.31 -15.67
CA ARG A 335 25.28 18.15 -14.21
C ARG A 335 23.92 18.29 -13.51
N TYR A 336 23.21 19.37 -13.79
CA TYR A 336 21.88 19.66 -13.25
C TYR A 336 20.85 18.68 -13.79
N ASN A 337 20.94 18.35 -15.08
CA ASN A 337 20.05 17.38 -15.72
C ASN A 337 20.19 15.97 -15.13
N THR A 338 21.39 15.54 -14.75
CA THR A 338 21.60 14.24 -14.08
C THR A 338 20.80 14.16 -12.77
N ILE A 339 20.82 15.23 -11.98
CA ILE A 339 20.07 15.29 -10.71
C ILE A 339 18.56 15.35 -11.00
N TYR A 340 18.18 16.10 -12.03
CA TYR A 340 16.79 16.19 -12.47
C TYR A 340 16.21 14.84 -12.94
N GLN A 341 16.95 14.10 -13.75
CA GLN A 341 16.53 12.77 -14.21
C GLN A 341 16.32 11.81 -13.03
N MET A 342 17.27 11.78 -12.09
CA MET A 342 17.12 11.00 -10.87
C MET A 342 15.87 11.43 -10.07
N HIS A 343 15.67 12.74 -9.89
CA HIS A 343 14.52 13.29 -9.17
C HIS A 343 13.19 12.94 -9.86
N MET A 344 13.15 13.02 -11.20
CA MET A 344 11.98 12.63 -11.98
C MET A 344 11.68 11.13 -11.84
N GLU A 345 12.70 10.28 -11.87
CA GLU A 345 12.53 8.83 -11.66
C GLU A 345 12.02 8.53 -10.24
N LEU A 346 12.50 9.24 -9.22
CA LEU A 346 12.00 9.15 -7.86
C LEU A 346 10.55 9.66 -7.69
N LYS A 347 10.12 10.62 -8.52
CA LYS A 347 8.76 11.19 -8.52
C LYS A 347 7.79 10.48 -9.44
N GLN A 348 8.27 9.74 -10.43
CA GLN A 348 7.41 8.97 -11.33
C GLN A 348 6.77 7.80 -10.56
N ASN A 349 5.80 8.14 -9.70
CA ASN A 349 4.83 7.20 -9.16
C ASN A 349 3.89 6.64 -10.25
N GLU A 350 4.08 7.00 -11.50
CA GLU A 350 3.37 6.47 -12.66
C GLU A 350 4.25 5.48 -13.43
N VAL A 351 4.20 4.27 -12.99
CA VAL A 351 3.99 3.02 -13.72
C VAL A 351 4.46 2.99 -15.19
N GLN A 352 5.75 3.05 -15.42
CA GLN A 352 6.48 2.10 -16.25
C GLN A 352 7.80 1.83 -15.55
N ILE A 353 7.68 1.19 -14.42
CA ILE A 353 8.81 0.66 -13.71
C ILE A 353 9.25 -0.56 -14.50
N HIS A 354 10.32 -0.43 -15.27
CA HIS A 354 11.17 -1.57 -15.49
C HIS A 354 11.76 -1.88 -14.12
N LEU A 355 11.04 -2.73 -13.39
CA LEU A 355 11.49 -3.19 -12.08
C LEU A 355 12.92 -3.68 -12.23
N ASN A 356 13.72 -3.34 -11.25
CA ASN A 356 14.95 -4.07 -11.01
C ASN A 356 14.59 -5.56 -11.03
N PRO A 357 15.38 -6.43 -11.67
CA PRO A 357 15.16 -7.88 -11.66
C PRO A 357 14.88 -8.48 -10.28
N GLU A 358 15.28 -7.78 -9.21
CA GLU A 358 15.08 -8.17 -7.82
C GLU A 358 13.63 -8.05 -7.31
N PHE A 359 12.74 -7.42 -8.05
CA PHE A 359 11.34 -7.22 -7.64
C PHE A 359 10.38 -7.73 -8.70
N ASP A 360 9.20 -8.13 -8.24
CA ASP A 360 8.08 -8.47 -9.11
C ASP A 360 6.78 -7.82 -8.62
N TYR A 361 5.87 -7.58 -9.56
CA TYR A 361 4.52 -7.15 -9.24
C TYR A 361 3.67 -8.33 -8.81
N THR A 362 2.88 -8.12 -7.79
CA THR A 362 1.90 -9.08 -7.33
C THR A 362 0.62 -8.34 -6.92
N TRP A 363 -0.43 -9.10 -6.64
CA TRP A 363 -1.66 -8.56 -6.07
C TRP A 363 -1.61 -8.64 -4.54
N LYS A 364 -2.29 -7.72 -3.85
CA LYS A 364 -2.52 -7.85 -2.41
C LYS A 364 -3.26 -9.15 -2.12
N ARG A 365 -3.20 -9.63 -0.88
CA ARG A 365 -3.93 -10.83 -0.45
C ARG A 365 -5.43 -10.66 -0.71
N SER A 366 -6.07 -11.69 -1.24
CA SER A 366 -7.50 -11.64 -1.59
C SER A 366 -8.41 -11.29 -0.43
N SER A 367 -8.07 -11.73 0.80
CA SER A 367 -8.83 -11.32 2.01
C SER A 367 -8.78 -9.81 2.21
N TYR A 368 -7.61 -9.21 2.04
CA TYR A 368 -7.41 -7.79 2.20
C TYR A 368 -8.07 -6.97 1.07
N LEU A 369 -7.98 -7.47 -0.18
CA LEU A 369 -8.72 -6.88 -1.30
C LEU A 369 -10.23 -6.92 -1.04
N TYR A 370 -10.73 -8.01 -0.46
CA TYR A 370 -12.14 -8.18 -0.15
C TYR A 370 -12.62 -7.20 0.94
N GLU A 371 -11.86 -7.02 2.01
CA GLU A 371 -12.15 -6.04 3.06
C GLU A 371 -12.23 -4.61 2.51
N MET A 372 -11.22 -4.20 1.72
CA MET A 372 -11.23 -2.88 1.07
C MET A 372 -12.41 -2.73 0.10
N TRP A 373 -12.68 -3.74 -0.72
CA TRP A 373 -13.79 -3.73 -1.67
C TRP A 373 -15.14 -3.58 -0.95
N CYS A 374 -15.36 -4.33 0.12
CA CYS A 374 -16.56 -4.19 0.96
C CYS A 374 -16.69 -2.76 1.48
N PHE A 375 -15.63 -2.18 2.02
CA PHE A 375 -15.63 -0.82 2.55
C PHE A 375 -16.03 0.21 1.47
N PHE A 376 -15.42 0.15 0.28
CA PHE A 376 -15.76 1.06 -0.82
C PHE A 376 -17.20 0.90 -1.28
N LYS A 377 -17.71 -0.32 -1.39
CA LYS A 377 -19.10 -0.58 -1.77
C LYS A 377 -20.08 -0.03 -0.73
N ILE A 378 -19.79 -0.16 0.56
CA ILE A 378 -20.60 0.43 1.63
C ILE A 378 -20.55 1.97 1.57
N CYS A 379 -19.40 2.57 1.32
CA CYS A 379 -19.27 4.01 1.12
C CYS A 379 -20.07 4.49 -0.09
N HIS A 380 -20.02 3.78 -1.22
CA HIS A 380 -20.81 4.11 -2.42
C HIS A 380 -22.31 4.05 -2.13
N PHE A 381 -22.77 3.02 -1.42
CA PHE A 381 -24.15 2.94 -1.00
C PHE A 381 -24.57 4.13 -0.12
N CYS A 382 -23.75 4.48 0.88
CA CYS A 382 -24.03 5.64 1.70
C CYS A 382 -24.09 6.94 0.86
N PHE A 383 -23.20 7.07 -0.12
CA PHE A 383 -23.18 8.22 -1.03
C PHE A 383 -24.42 8.33 -1.92
N GLU A 384 -25.05 7.21 -2.31
CA GLU A 384 -26.30 7.22 -3.08
C GLU A 384 -27.52 7.70 -2.28
N LYS A 385 -27.48 7.58 -0.96
CA LYS A 385 -28.60 7.88 -0.05
C LYS A 385 -28.39 9.12 0.80
N LEU A 386 -27.14 9.48 1.04
CA LEU A 386 -26.71 10.55 1.94
C LEU A 386 -25.67 11.42 1.23
N ASP A 387 -25.58 12.69 1.64
CA ASP A 387 -24.53 13.59 1.15
C ASP A 387 -23.19 13.30 1.85
N LEU A 388 -22.09 13.36 1.11
CA LEU A 388 -20.74 13.28 1.67
C LEU A 388 -20.44 14.58 2.42
N GLU A 389 -20.21 14.50 3.73
CA GLU A 389 -19.87 15.64 4.58
C GLU A 389 -18.37 15.77 4.83
N TYR A 390 -17.69 14.65 5.08
CA TYR A 390 -16.27 14.60 5.41
C TYR A 390 -15.67 13.26 4.99
N SER A 391 -14.47 13.30 4.48
CA SER A 391 -13.70 12.07 4.23
C SER A 391 -12.26 12.26 4.67
N ASP A 392 -11.81 11.35 5.51
CA ASP A 392 -10.40 11.17 5.86
C ASP A 392 -9.83 10.03 5.02
N TRP A 393 -9.79 10.24 3.70
CA TRP A 393 -9.16 9.29 2.79
C TRP A 393 -7.65 9.24 3.07
N ASN A 394 -7.27 8.45 4.04
CA ASN A 394 -5.90 8.30 4.43
C ASN A 394 -5.27 7.13 3.69
N PHE A 395 -4.93 7.36 2.44
CA PHE A 395 -4.03 6.47 1.72
C PHE A 395 -2.61 6.79 2.14
N ASP A 396 -1.94 5.85 2.77
CA ASP A 396 -0.53 6.04 3.12
C ASP A 396 0.34 6.00 1.86
N LEU A 397 0.44 7.16 1.21
CA LEU A 397 1.33 7.39 0.07
C LEU A 397 2.75 7.77 0.51
N LYS A 398 2.95 8.02 1.80
CA LYS A 398 4.24 8.45 2.37
C LYS A 398 4.92 7.36 3.19
N GLY A 399 4.21 6.25 3.46
CA GLY A 399 4.68 5.17 4.30
C GLY A 399 5.62 4.20 3.58
N GLU A 400 5.85 3.11 4.25
CA GLU A 400 6.75 2.02 3.87
C GLU A 400 6.28 1.22 2.64
N VAL A 401 5.13 1.58 2.06
CA VAL A 401 4.46 0.82 1.01
C VAL A 401 4.58 1.52 -0.33
N PHE A 402 4.92 0.78 -1.37
CA PHE A 402 5.11 1.30 -2.72
C PHE A 402 3.77 1.65 -3.41
N PHE A 403 2.73 0.86 -3.16
CA PHE A 403 1.39 1.09 -3.69
C PHE A 403 0.46 1.66 -2.62
N PRO A 404 -0.60 2.37 -3.03
CA PRO A 404 -1.59 2.91 -2.12
C PRO A 404 -2.14 1.84 -1.17
N PHE A 405 -2.32 2.21 0.08
CA PHE A 405 -2.83 1.35 1.13
C PHE A 405 -3.91 2.10 1.90
N LEU A 406 -5.06 1.46 2.10
CA LEU A 406 -6.11 2.03 2.92
C LEU A 406 -5.74 1.88 4.40
N LYS A 407 -5.51 3.01 5.07
CA LYS A 407 -5.03 3.01 6.46
C LYS A 407 -6.16 2.61 7.42
N GLU A 408 -5.79 1.87 8.46
CA GLU A 408 -6.67 1.58 9.59
C GLU A 408 -7.23 2.87 10.21
N GLY A 409 -8.49 2.84 10.61
CA GLY A 409 -9.18 3.99 11.17
C GLY A 409 -9.61 5.05 10.15
N THR A 410 -9.44 4.79 8.83
CA THR A 410 -9.98 5.70 7.80
C THR A 410 -11.48 5.87 7.98
N MET A 411 -11.94 7.11 8.11
CA MET A 411 -13.34 7.46 8.36
C MET A 411 -13.92 8.26 7.21
N VAL A 412 -15.13 7.90 6.78
CA VAL A 412 -15.92 8.64 5.81
C VAL A 412 -17.27 8.98 6.44
N ARG A 413 -17.62 10.25 6.46
CA ARG A 413 -18.85 10.75 7.07
C ARG A 413 -19.86 11.12 5.99
N PHE A 414 -21.03 10.56 6.12
CA PHE A 414 -22.18 10.85 5.30
C PHE A 414 -23.30 11.44 6.16
N SER A 415 -24.10 12.32 5.60
CA SER A 415 -25.22 12.87 6.32
C SER A 415 -26.34 13.36 5.40
N ASN A 416 -27.52 13.46 5.97
CA ASN A 416 -28.65 14.26 5.46
C ASN A 416 -29.09 15.24 6.58
N PRO A 417 -30.20 15.98 6.45
CA PRO A 417 -30.65 16.86 7.53
C PRO A 417 -30.95 16.15 8.86
N VAL A 418 -31.31 14.88 8.85
CA VAL A 418 -31.77 14.10 10.01
C VAL A 418 -30.68 13.21 10.61
N ILE A 419 -29.98 12.48 9.76
CA ILE A 419 -29.04 11.42 10.16
C ILE A 419 -27.61 11.74 9.71
N ARG A 420 -26.64 11.38 10.54
CA ARG A 420 -25.21 11.28 10.22
C ARG A 420 -24.76 9.83 10.38
N VAL A 421 -24.03 9.33 9.41
CA VAL A 421 -23.40 8.01 9.42
C VAL A 421 -21.90 8.15 9.20
N ASP A 422 -21.11 7.68 10.17
CA ASP A 422 -19.66 7.63 10.07
C ASP A 422 -19.26 6.16 9.75
N VAL A 423 -18.73 5.93 8.56
CA VAL A 423 -18.20 4.62 8.12
C VAL A 423 -16.71 4.59 8.42
N VAL A 424 -16.28 3.65 9.27
CA VAL A 424 -14.89 3.55 9.73
C VAL A 424 -14.32 2.20 9.31
N TYR A 425 -13.17 2.23 8.64
CA TYR A 425 -12.44 1.05 8.18
C TYR A 425 -11.45 0.56 9.24
N ASP A 426 -11.44 -0.75 9.53
CA ASP A 426 -10.45 -1.46 10.35
C ASP A 426 -10.14 -0.72 11.67
N GLN A 427 -11.17 -0.35 12.41
CA GLN A 427 -11.05 0.45 13.61
C GLN A 427 -10.59 -0.38 14.80
N CYS A 428 -9.47 0.00 15.42
CA CYS A 428 -9.08 -0.55 16.71
C CYS A 428 -9.92 0.09 17.82
N LEU A 429 -10.89 -0.65 18.37
CA LEU A 429 -11.73 -0.18 19.49
C LEU A 429 -10.94 -0.19 20.80
N PRO A 430 -10.95 0.90 21.59
CA PRO A 430 -10.25 0.95 22.88
C PRO A 430 -10.84 -0.07 23.86
N LEU A 431 -10.04 -0.44 24.85
CA LEU A 431 -10.44 -1.33 25.95
C LEU A 431 -10.90 -0.56 27.19
N GLU A 432 -10.77 0.75 27.16
CA GLU A 432 -11.07 1.64 28.27
C GLU A 432 -12.08 2.70 27.84
N LYS A 433 -13.06 2.95 28.71
CA LYS A 433 -14.14 3.92 28.48
C LYS A 433 -13.62 5.34 28.26
N GLU A 434 -12.58 5.71 29.01
CA GLU A 434 -11.98 7.04 29.01
C GLU A 434 -11.31 7.41 27.67
N ALA A 435 -11.01 6.41 26.85
CA ALA A 435 -10.43 6.59 25.52
C ALA A 435 -11.48 6.82 24.41
N THR A 436 -12.77 6.92 24.77
CA THR A 436 -13.87 7.15 23.83
C THR A 436 -14.33 8.60 23.81
N ASP A 437 -14.80 9.05 22.65
CA ASP A 437 -15.47 10.33 22.47
C ASP A 437 -16.74 10.17 21.61
N ILE A 438 -17.43 11.26 21.31
CA ILE A 438 -18.68 11.21 20.52
C ILE A 438 -18.43 10.76 19.06
N ASN A 439 -17.24 10.94 18.50
CA ASN A 439 -16.91 10.50 17.14
C ASN A 439 -16.36 9.07 17.13
N HIS A 440 -15.79 8.59 18.24
CA HIS A 440 -15.31 7.23 18.47
C HIS A 440 -16.00 6.64 19.69
N PRO A 441 -17.32 6.33 19.60
CA PRO A 441 -18.15 6.13 20.76
C PRO A 441 -18.06 4.74 21.39
N LEU A 442 -17.38 3.79 20.74
CA LEU A 442 -17.32 2.39 21.14
C LEU A 442 -16.05 2.03 21.89
N TYR A 443 -16.18 1.16 22.89
CA TYR A 443 -15.08 0.43 23.51
C TYR A 443 -15.47 -1.03 23.75
N ILE A 444 -14.49 -1.93 23.90
CA ILE A 444 -14.71 -3.34 24.23
C ILE A 444 -14.48 -3.55 25.71
N ALA A 445 -15.51 -3.93 26.45
CA ALA A 445 -15.38 -4.29 27.85
C ALA A 445 -14.60 -5.60 28.01
N LYS A 446 -13.53 -5.57 28.83
CA LYS A 446 -12.72 -6.76 29.13
C LYS A 446 -13.56 -7.83 29.81
N GLN A 447 -13.59 -9.04 29.24
CA GLN A 447 -14.09 -10.21 29.94
C GLN A 447 -12.97 -10.87 30.76
N HIS A 448 -13.28 -11.22 32.02
CA HIS A 448 -12.34 -11.99 32.85
C HIS A 448 -12.13 -13.39 32.21
N GLY A 449 -10.87 -13.69 31.88
CA GLY A 449 -10.47 -15.02 31.35
C GLY A 449 -10.36 -15.14 29.83
N ASP A 450 -10.76 -14.14 29.06
CA ASP A 450 -10.51 -14.14 27.61
C ASP A 450 -9.19 -13.40 27.30
N HIS A 451 -8.21 -14.13 26.80
CA HIS A 451 -6.93 -13.60 26.36
C HIS A 451 -6.95 -13.03 24.92
N ARG A 452 -8.07 -13.15 24.21
CA ARG A 452 -8.24 -12.63 22.85
C ARG A 452 -9.03 -11.33 22.90
N ASN A 453 -8.35 -10.24 22.68
CA ASN A 453 -9.01 -8.96 22.47
C ASN A 453 -9.62 -8.93 21.07
N HIS A 454 -10.87 -9.35 20.92
CA HIS A 454 -11.64 -9.13 19.69
C HIS A 454 -12.13 -7.68 19.69
N ASN A 455 -11.26 -6.75 19.32
CA ASN A 455 -11.53 -5.32 19.39
C ASN A 455 -11.24 -4.58 18.07
N ARG A 456 -11.13 -5.32 16.97
CA ARG A 456 -10.79 -4.76 15.66
C ARG A 456 -11.75 -5.28 14.59
N PRO A 457 -12.96 -4.70 14.48
CA PRO A 457 -13.89 -5.00 13.41
C PRO A 457 -13.43 -4.37 12.09
N ASP A 458 -13.70 -5.05 10.97
CA ASP A 458 -13.27 -4.61 9.64
C ASP A 458 -13.95 -3.30 9.22
N ILE A 459 -15.27 -3.17 9.48
CA ILE A 459 -16.03 -1.95 9.16
C ILE A 459 -17.03 -1.66 10.29
N VAL A 460 -17.07 -0.39 10.71
CA VAL A 460 -18.04 0.09 11.71
C VAL A 460 -18.84 1.24 11.11
N LEU A 461 -20.17 1.16 11.17
CA LEU A 461 -21.06 2.26 10.86
C LEU A 461 -21.60 2.84 12.17
N ASN A 462 -21.17 4.03 12.53
CA ASN A 462 -21.68 4.76 13.68
C ASN A 462 -22.81 5.69 13.21
N VAL A 463 -23.99 5.56 13.79
CA VAL A 463 -25.21 6.28 13.40
C VAL A 463 -25.57 7.32 14.46
N TYR A 464 -25.89 8.53 14.02
CA TYR A 464 -26.22 9.66 14.89
C TYR A 464 -27.48 10.37 14.41
N ASP A 465 -28.28 10.88 15.36
CA ASP A 465 -29.21 11.98 15.09
C ASP A 465 -28.37 13.25 14.84
N LYS A 466 -28.49 13.81 13.65
CA LYS A 466 -27.67 14.98 13.25
C LYS A 466 -28.10 16.26 13.94
N GLU A 467 -29.40 16.47 14.09
CA GLU A 467 -29.96 17.68 14.66
C GLU A 467 -29.56 17.83 16.12
N ARG A 468 -29.67 16.74 16.89
CA ARG A 468 -29.40 16.73 18.33
C ARG A 468 -27.95 16.31 18.66
N ASN A 469 -27.19 15.90 17.65
CA ASN A 469 -25.84 15.33 17.81
C ASN A 469 -25.78 14.18 18.84
N VAL A 470 -26.75 13.27 18.75
CA VAL A 470 -26.87 12.12 19.64
C VAL A 470 -26.46 10.83 18.95
N TYR A 471 -25.57 10.06 19.55
CA TYR A 471 -25.19 8.74 19.06
C TYR A 471 -26.31 7.73 19.30
N LEU A 472 -26.82 7.12 18.20
CA LEU A 472 -27.96 6.19 18.21
C LEU A 472 -27.55 4.74 18.35
N GLY A 473 -26.36 4.40 17.90
CA GLY A 473 -25.80 3.05 17.92
C GLY A 473 -24.94 2.77 16.70
N SER A 474 -24.42 1.54 16.63
CA SER A 474 -23.56 1.11 15.53
C SER A 474 -23.99 -0.22 14.93
N ILE A 475 -23.61 -0.40 13.68
CA ILE A 475 -23.65 -1.64 12.93
C ILE A 475 -22.20 -2.06 12.69
N ILE A 476 -21.87 -3.31 12.97
CA ILE A 476 -20.54 -3.88 12.68
C ILE A 476 -20.66 -4.80 11.46
N LEU A 477 -19.77 -4.60 10.48
CA LEU A 477 -19.63 -5.48 9.34
C LEU A 477 -18.25 -6.14 9.42
N GLU A 478 -18.24 -7.47 9.33
CA GLU A 478 -17.02 -8.28 9.40
C GLU A 478 -16.85 -9.05 8.10
N CYS A 479 -15.74 -8.84 7.40
CA CYS A 479 -15.47 -9.41 6.09
C CYS A 479 -14.82 -10.79 6.22
N LYS A 480 -15.47 -11.84 5.77
CA LYS A 480 -14.99 -13.22 5.85
C LYS A 480 -14.72 -13.78 4.46
N TYR A 481 -13.54 -13.50 3.91
CA TYR A 481 -13.09 -14.08 2.65
C TYR A 481 -12.80 -15.59 2.81
N ARG A 482 -13.85 -16.36 3.12
CA ARG A 482 -13.80 -17.80 3.36
C ARG A 482 -15.13 -18.45 2.96
N LYS A 483 -15.07 -19.74 2.63
CA LYS A 483 -16.28 -20.56 2.47
C LYS A 483 -17.00 -20.71 3.82
N LEU A 484 -18.32 -20.64 3.81
CA LEU A 484 -19.16 -20.61 5.01
C LEU A 484 -18.80 -21.68 6.05
N HIS A 485 -18.62 -22.94 5.63
CA HIS A 485 -18.29 -24.05 6.52
C HIS A 485 -16.94 -23.89 7.25
N SER A 486 -16.04 -23.03 6.76
CA SER A 486 -14.73 -22.84 7.37
C SER A 486 -14.67 -21.75 8.45
N PHE A 487 -15.67 -20.87 8.53
CA PHE A 487 -15.70 -19.83 9.57
C PHE A 487 -16.96 -19.89 10.47
N TRP A 488 -17.99 -20.55 10.00
CA TRP A 488 -19.25 -20.75 10.75
C TRP A 488 -19.47 -22.22 11.04
N SER A 489 -18.66 -22.82 11.92
CA SER A 489 -18.77 -24.20 12.38
C SER A 489 -18.84 -24.23 13.90
N GLU A 490 -19.39 -25.31 14.45
CA GLU A 490 -19.42 -25.56 15.90
C GLU A 490 -18.02 -25.89 16.46
N ASP A 491 -17.06 -26.22 15.61
CA ASP A 491 -15.70 -26.55 16.00
C ASP A 491 -14.95 -25.27 16.44
N SER A 492 -14.83 -25.10 17.75
CA SER A 492 -14.39 -23.87 18.42
C SER A 492 -12.99 -23.40 18.08
N THR A 493 -12.14 -24.26 17.52
CA THR A 493 -10.72 -23.93 17.28
C THR A 493 -10.48 -23.08 16.03
N ARG A 494 -11.40 -23.08 15.07
CA ARG A 494 -11.30 -22.34 13.79
C ARG A 494 -12.48 -21.42 13.49
N SER A 495 -13.51 -21.44 14.32
CA SER A 495 -14.72 -20.67 14.12
C SER A 495 -14.50 -19.18 14.41
N SER A 496 -14.97 -18.31 13.51
CA SER A 496 -15.05 -16.87 13.77
C SER A 496 -16.28 -16.48 14.58
N ARG A 497 -17.12 -17.44 14.97
CA ARG A 497 -18.35 -17.21 15.72
C ARG A 497 -18.11 -16.47 17.02
N GLY A 498 -17.13 -16.91 17.81
CA GLY A 498 -16.76 -16.25 19.06
C GLY A 498 -16.30 -14.79 18.88
N GLN A 499 -15.70 -14.44 17.75
CA GLN A 499 -15.34 -13.06 17.40
C GLN A 499 -16.59 -12.21 17.16
N LEU A 500 -17.53 -12.69 16.35
CA LEU A 500 -18.78 -11.97 16.04
C LEU A 500 -19.65 -11.80 17.30
N GLU A 501 -19.75 -12.85 18.13
CA GLU A 501 -20.42 -12.81 19.43
C GLU A 501 -19.75 -11.83 20.38
N ALA A 502 -18.42 -11.74 20.37
CA ALA A 502 -17.67 -10.80 21.19
C ALA A 502 -17.98 -9.34 20.80
N TYR A 503 -18.04 -9.03 19.52
CA TYR A 503 -18.44 -7.68 19.08
C TYR A 503 -19.84 -7.32 19.56
N TYR A 504 -20.80 -8.21 19.41
CA TYR A 504 -22.19 -7.95 19.81
C TYR A 504 -22.37 -7.87 21.33
N ASN A 505 -21.70 -8.74 22.08
CA ASN A 505 -21.89 -8.86 23.53
C ASN A 505 -20.99 -7.96 24.37
N ASN A 506 -19.76 -7.64 23.89
CA ASN A 506 -18.76 -6.94 24.70
C ASN A 506 -18.59 -5.45 24.35
N ALA A 507 -19.09 -5.02 23.17
CA ALA A 507 -19.07 -3.61 22.83
C ALA A 507 -19.96 -2.79 23.76
N ARG A 508 -19.46 -1.64 24.21
CA ARG A 508 -20.13 -0.70 25.11
C ARG A 508 -19.92 0.72 24.61
N SER A 509 -20.76 1.63 25.08
CA SER A 509 -20.63 3.06 24.81
C SER A 509 -21.21 3.89 25.93
N SER A 510 -20.44 4.86 26.41
CA SER A 510 -20.94 5.89 27.34
C SER A 510 -21.70 7.02 26.64
N HIS A 511 -21.63 7.08 25.31
CA HIS A 511 -22.24 8.14 24.50
C HIS A 511 -23.61 7.75 23.96
N LEU A 512 -24.01 6.50 24.10
CA LEU A 512 -25.27 5.98 23.55
C LEU A 512 -26.47 6.72 24.14
N LEU A 513 -27.32 7.25 23.26
CA LEU A 513 -28.54 8.00 23.60
C LEU A 513 -28.27 9.11 24.64
N ALA A 514 -27.26 9.93 24.37
CA ALA A 514 -26.81 11.01 25.26
C ALA A 514 -26.39 10.53 26.68
N GLY A 515 -25.81 9.32 26.76
CA GLY A 515 -25.36 8.70 28.02
C GLY A 515 -26.42 7.87 28.75
N LEU A 516 -27.66 7.88 28.28
CA LEU A 516 -28.74 7.10 28.91
C LEU A 516 -28.64 5.61 28.61
N GLY A 517 -27.92 5.23 27.56
CA GLY A 517 -27.75 3.82 27.16
C GLY A 517 -27.18 2.94 28.26
N GLU A 518 -26.19 3.42 29.02
CA GLU A 518 -25.62 2.69 30.17
C GLU A 518 -26.64 2.52 31.30
N SER A 519 -27.40 3.56 31.64
CA SER A 519 -28.40 3.55 32.72
C SER A 519 -29.52 2.54 32.45
N PHE A 520 -29.86 2.30 31.20
CA PHE A 520 -30.89 1.36 30.78
C PHE A 520 -30.34 0.03 30.25
N ASN A 521 -29.03 -0.18 30.36
CA ASN A 521 -28.32 -1.38 29.86
C ASN A 521 -28.62 -1.70 28.38
N ILE A 522 -28.67 -0.65 27.55
CA ILE A 522 -28.92 -0.78 26.10
C ILE A 522 -27.59 -1.09 25.40
N ARG A 523 -27.58 -2.04 24.51
CA ARG A 523 -26.42 -2.37 23.69
C ARG A 523 -26.20 -1.32 22.60
N PRO A 524 -24.96 -0.84 22.41
CA PRO A 524 -24.65 0.11 21.34
C PRO A 524 -24.69 -0.55 19.95
N ILE A 525 -24.42 -1.85 19.85
CA ILE A 525 -24.43 -2.56 18.59
C ILE A 525 -25.86 -3.05 18.29
N SER A 526 -26.41 -2.61 17.17
CA SER A 526 -27.70 -3.06 16.66
C SER A 526 -27.60 -4.47 16.11
N LYS A 527 -26.69 -4.66 15.17
CA LYS A 527 -26.43 -5.93 14.50
C LYS A 527 -24.96 -6.06 14.17
N VAL A 528 -24.51 -7.31 14.08
CA VAL A 528 -23.23 -7.70 13.49
C VAL A 528 -23.50 -8.50 12.23
N LEU A 529 -23.03 -8.02 11.09
CA LEU A 529 -23.20 -8.68 9.80
C LEU A 529 -21.86 -9.26 9.33
N ALA A 530 -21.79 -10.56 9.15
CA ALA A 530 -20.67 -11.20 8.49
C ALA A 530 -20.91 -11.23 6.98
N LEU A 531 -20.02 -10.60 6.24
CA LEU A 531 -20.02 -10.56 4.77
C LEU A 531 -19.12 -11.67 4.23
N SER A 532 -19.67 -12.54 3.37
CA SER A 532 -18.92 -13.64 2.75
C SER A 532 -19.20 -13.70 1.26
N PRO A 533 -18.21 -14.03 0.41
CA PRO A 533 -18.46 -14.26 -1.01
C PRO A 533 -19.11 -15.62 -1.32
N ASP A 534 -19.33 -16.48 -0.33
CA ASP A 534 -19.97 -17.81 -0.50
C ASP A 534 -21.49 -17.68 -0.69
N ASP A 535 -22.01 -18.17 -1.81
CA ASP A 535 -23.45 -18.14 -2.13
C ASP A 535 -24.35 -18.84 -1.08
N ARG A 536 -23.77 -19.68 -0.23
CA ARG A 536 -24.50 -20.38 0.84
C ARG A 536 -24.66 -19.55 2.11
N ALA A 537 -24.11 -18.34 2.13
CA ALA A 537 -24.15 -17.47 3.32
C ALA A 537 -25.51 -16.80 3.53
N ASP A 538 -26.32 -16.65 2.47
CA ASP A 538 -27.61 -15.99 2.57
C ASP A 538 -28.60 -16.76 3.47
N GLY A 539 -29.28 -16.00 4.32
CA GLY A 539 -30.38 -16.49 5.14
C GLY A 539 -29.98 -17.17 6.46
N LEU A 540 -28.70 -17.08 6.86
CA LEU A 540 -28.28 -17.49 8.19
C LEU A 540 -28.40 -16.32 9.17
N GLU A 541 -29.44 -16.37 10.00
CA GLU A 541 -29.67 -15.40 11.07
C GLU A 541 -29.58 -16.10 12.42
N GLN A 542 -28.90 -15.45 13.37
CA GLN A 542 -28.90 -15.88 14.77
C GLN A 542 -29.62 -14.80 15.60
N GLU A 543 -30.92 -14.94 15.73
CA GLU A 543 -31.78 -13.98 16.43
C GLU A 543 -31.32 -13.69 17.86
N ASP A 544 -30.87 -14.72 18.58
CA ASP A 544 -30.44 -14.59 19.99
C ASP A 544 -29.20 -13.70 20.17
N PHE A 545 -28.36 -13.59 19.15
CA PHE A 545 -27.09 -12.85 19.19
C PHE A 545 -27.07 -11.59 18.32
N GLY A 546 -28.13 -11.32 17.55
CA GLY A 546 -28.13 -10.18 16.61
C GLY A 546 -27.04 -10.30 15.55
N ILE A 547 -26.69 -11.52 15.15
CA ILE A 547 -25.67 -11.82 14.15
C ILE A 547 -26.37 -12.34 12.90
N GLU A 548 -26.02 -11.76 11.77
CA GLU A 548 -26.47 -12.24 10.46
C GLU A 548 -25.26 -12.54 9.57
N ILE A 549 -25.44 -13.45 8.62
CA ILE A 549 -24.42 -13.78 7.63
C ILE A 549 -25.06 -13.64 6.26
N LYS A 550 -24.42 -12.89 5.37
CA LYS A 550 -24.94 -12.64 4.02
C LYS A 550 -23.87 -12.78 2.96
N THR A 551 -24.31 -13.22 1.78
CA THR A 551 -23.46 -13.24 0.59
C THR A 551 -23.23 -11.83 0.11
N PHE A 552 -21.93 -11.46 -0.05
CA PHE A 552 -21.54 -10.17 -0.60
C PHE A 552 -20.32 -10.35 -1.51
N LYS A 553 -20.52 -10.19 -2.81
CA LYS A 553 -19.50 -10.42 -3.83
C LYS A 553 -19.79 -9.59 -5.07
N PRO A 554 -18.78 -9.31 -5.91
CA PRO A 554 -18.98 -8.61 -7.17
C PRO A 554 -19.96 -9.36 -8.08
N THR A 555 -20.94 -8.65 -8.63
CA THR A 555 -21.92 -9.17 -9.58
C THR A 555 -21.86 -8.41 -10.90
N GLU A 556 -22.19 -9.07 -12.03
CA GLU A 556 -22.20 -8.41 -13.34
C GLU A 556 -23.25 -7.29 -13.44
N ASP A 557 -24.32 -7.42 -12.68
CA ASP A 557 -25.45 -6.50 -12.70
C ASP A 557 -25.32 -5.41 -11.62
N GLY A 558 -24.25 -5.42 -10.81
CA GLY A 558 -24.08 -4.51 -9.66
C GLY A 558 -25.14 -4.73 -8.56
N ARG A 559 -25.77 -5.89 -8.51
CA ARG A 559 -26.87 -6.19 -7.57
C ARG A 559 -26.37 -6.52 -6.16
N GLU A 560 -25.68 -5.57 -5.57
CA GLU A 560 -25.43 -5.59 -4.12
C GLU A 560 -26.62 -4.96 -3.35
N GLU A 561 -27.75 -4.75 -4.03
CA GLU A 561 -28.94 -4.06 -3.52
C GLU A 561 -29.48 -4.66 -2.21
N HIS A 562 -29.44 -5.99 -2.04
CA HIS A 562 -29.96 -6.62 -0.82
C HIS A 562 -29.16 -6.26 0.45
N ILE A 563 -27.82 -6.09 0.35
CA ILE A 563 -27.00 -5.62 1.47
C ILE A 563 -27.25 -4.14 1.73
N ASN A 564 -27.35 -3.36 0.66
CA ASN A 564 -27.63 -1.93 0.72
C ASN A 564 -28.99 -1.67 1.41
N GLN A 565 -30.01 -2.43 1.01
CA GLN A 565 -31.33 -2.35 1.64
C GLN A 565 -31.27 -2.77 3.12
N TRP A 566 -30.58 -3.84 3.44
CA TRP A 566 -30.41 -4.32 4.81
C TRP A 566 -29.74 -3.27 5.71
N ILE A 567 -28.64 -2.65 5.25
CA ILE A 567 -27.95 -1.59 6.01
C ILE A 567 -28.89 -0.41 6.25
N PHE A 568 -29.64 0.00 5.23
CA PHE A 568 -30.58 1.09 5.35
C PHE A 568 -31.72 0.78 6.33
N GLU A 569 -32.28 -0.44 6.30
CA GLU A 569 -33.28 -0.89 7.24
C GLU A 569 -32.75 -0.86 8.68
N GLU A 570 -31.50 -1.27 8.91
CA GLU A 570 -30.88 -1.22 10.24
C GLU A 570 -30.61 0.20 10.73
N ILE A 571 -30.23 1.13 9.84
CA ILE A 571 -30.11 2.56 10.17
C ILE A 571 -31.48 3.10 10.60
N VAL A 572 -32.53 2.82 9.85
CA VAL A 572 -33.91 3.22 10.18
C VAL A 572 -34.39 2.57 11.50
N ASN A 573 -33.98 1.34 11.78
CA ASN A 573 -34.33 0.67 13.05
C ASN A 573 -33.66 1.37 14.24
N LEU A 574 -32.41 1.85 14.09
CA LEU A 574 -31.72 2.65 15.13
C LEU A 574 -32.43 3.97 15.39
N GLU A 575 -32.87 4.67 14.34
CA GLU A 575 -33.65 5.90 14.43
C GLU A 575 -35.00 5.66 15.17
N LYS A 576 -35.75 4.63 14.76
CA LYS A 576 -37.02 4.26 15.40
C LYS A 576 -36.83 3.84 16.87
N ARG A 577 -35.72 3.20 17.19
CA ARG A 577 -35.36 2.84 18.58
C ARG A 577 -35.16 4.09 19.42
N TYR A 578 -34.45 5.07 18.88
CA TYR A 578 -34.22 6.36 19.53
C TYR A 578 -35.52 7.12 19.74
N ASP A 579 -36.39 7.21 18.75
CA ASP A 579 -37.68 7.89 18.85
C ASP A 579 -38.60 7.30 19.92
N LYS A 580 -38.64 5.97 19.98
CA LYS A 580 -39.40 5.27 21.05
C LYS A 580 -38.84 5.64 22.42
N PHE A 581 -37.52 5.68 22.55
CA PHE A 581 -36.83 5.97 23.80
C PHE A 581 -37.05 7.44 24.20
N TRP A 582 -36.97 8.36 23.23
CA TRP A 582 -37.23 9.80 23.43
C TRP A 582 -38.65 10.06 23.93
N ARG A 583 -39.66 9.45 23.35
CA ARG A 583 -41.07 9.57 23.77
C ARG A 583 -41.33 9.02 25.18
N ILE A 584 -40.54 8.07 25.66
CA ILE A 584 -40.67 7.55 27.02
C ILE A 584 -40.09 8.55 28.02
N ILE A 585 -39.00 9.22 27.68
CA ILE A 585 -38.31 10.13 28.61
C ILE A 585 -38.90 11.54 28.57
N TRP A 586 -39.32 12.01 27.40
CA TRP A 586 -39.94 13.33 27.19
C TRP A 586 -41.30 13.22 26.50
N PRO A 587 -42.35 12.78 27.21
CA PRO A 587 -43.67 12.50 26.64
C PRO A 587 -44.36 13.75 26.09
N ASP A 588 -43.99 14.95 26.54
CA ASP A 588 -44.61 16.22 26.14
C ASP A 588 -44.01 16.83 24.85
N GLU A 589 -42.87 16.33 24.36
CA GLU A 589 -42.32 16.72 23.09
C GLU A 589 -42.88 15.82 21.98
N GLN A 590 -43.78 16.33 21.16
CA GLN A 590 -44.24 15.66 19.93
C GLN A 590 -43.04 15.61 18.95
N ALA A 591 -42.30 14.51 18.95
CA ALA A 591 -41.31 14.26 17.92
C ALA A 591 -42.05 14.11 16.57
N GLU A 592 -41.90 15.05 15.66
CA GLU A 592 -42.26 14.84 14.25
C GLU A 592 -41.32 13.73 13.72
N VAL A 593 -41.93 12.59 13.40
CA VAL A 593 -41.22 11.46 12.80
C VAL A 593 -40.94 11.84 11.36
N HIS A 594 -39.72 12.25 11.06
CA HIS A 594 -39.25 12.40 9.70
C HIS A 594 -38.79 11.03 9.19
N PHE A 595 -39.67 10.34 8.47
CA PHE A 595 -39.28 9.17 7.68
C PHE A 595 -38.41 9.64 6.50
N VAL A 596 -37.22 9.04 6.36
CA VAL A 596 -36.36 9.16 5.18
C VAL A 596 -36.93 8.36 4.02
#